data_960687960589c1a5c45ecd30be3d9bca
#
_entry.id   960687960589c1a5c45ecd30be3d9bca
#
_cell.length_a   1.000
_cell.length_b   1.000
_cell.length_c   1.000
_cell.angle_alpha   90.00
_cell.angle_beta   90.00
_cell.angle_gamma   90.00
#
_symmetry.space_group_name_H-M   'P 1'
#
loop_
_entity.id
_entity.type
_entity.pdbx_description
1 polymer ?
#
loop_
_entity_poly.entity_id
_entity_poly.type
_entity_poly.pdbx_seq_one_letter_code
_entity_poly.pdbx_strand_id
1 'polypeptide(L)'
;MEQTLRDGLNDQILSIEVSLIRKFDEQTSDVPDILKLTLGEPDFNTPEHIKQAAIKGIEENFTHYTANAGMPDLLKGVAAFMKTKYHLNYDPASEILTTVGAEEGVAASILTALNPGDKVIVPSPIYTAYVPLIRLARAVPITVDTSDTGMVLTPERLEKAIEESGGDIKAIVLNYPSNPTGVTYLKEELAALAEVIKKHHMLAICDEIYSELTYGDEPHHSMAEFAKENTIVINGLSKSHAMTGWRVGFILASADIIKEIRKTHMYLVSSTSSISQKAALEAVTAGIDDALEMRKEYQKRRDFLYEKLSTLGFEIARPNGAFYIFAKIPAGQIQDSMQFCVDLAKKAHLSVIPGIAFGKEGEGYIRISYAAAMEKLEEAMRRMESYILGK
;
A
#
# COMPACT_ATOMS: atom_id res chain seq x y z
N MET A 1 18.60 -38.94 -1.93
CA MET A 1 17.57 -38.14 -2.59
C MET A 1 18.23 -37.50 -3.80
N GLU A 2 17.65 -37.66 -4.98
CA GLU A 2 18.13 -36.94 -6.16
C GLU A 2 17.92 -35.46 -5.94
N GLN A 3 18.98 -34.66 -6.06
CA GLN A 3 18.95 -33.22 -5.98
C GLN A 3 18.21 -32.70 -7.22
N THR A 4 17.08 -32.02 -7.01
CA THR A 4 16.29 -31.43 -8.12
C THR A 4 16.89 -30.08 -8.53
N LEU A 5 16.64 -29.63 -9.77
CA LEU A 5 17.05 -28.29 -10.21
C LEU A 5 16.45 -27.18 -9.30
N ARG A 6 15.29 -27.45 -8.67
CA ARG A 6 14.66 -26.56 -7.71
C ARG A 6 15.56 -26.27 -6.51
N ASP A 7 16.29 -27.28 -6.00
CA ASP A 7 17.14 -27.16 -4.81
C ASP A 7 18.36 -26.24 -5.04
N GLY A 8 18.67 -25.95 -6.32
CA GLY A 8 19.73 -25.02 -6.74
C GLY A 8 19.24 -23.58 -6.99
N LEU A 9 17.94 -23.29 -6.79
CA LEU A 9 17.43 -21.93 -6.94
C LEU A 9 17.82 -21.04 -5.75
N ASN A 10 17.60 -19.73 -5.90
CA ASN A 10 17.88 -18.74 -4.87
C ASN A 10 17.15 -19.11 -3.56
N ASP A 11 17.91 -19.32 -2.50
CA ASP A 11 17.46 -19.73 -1.17
C ASP A 11 16.44 -18.74 -0.58
N GLN A 12 16.59 -17.44 -0.84
CA GLN A 12 15.64 -16.42 -0.39
C GLN A 12 14.27 -16.59 -1.07
N ILE A 13 14.23 -16.88 -2.37
CA ILE A 13 12.98 -17.19 -3.08
C ILE A 13 12.35 -18.46 -2.54
N LEU A 14 13.14 -19.50 -2.29
CA LEU A 14 12.64 -20.76 -1.75
C LEU A 14 12.09 -20.63 -0.33
N SER A 15 12.57 -19.65 0.45
CA SER A 15 12.07 -19.34 1.80
C SER A 15 10.76 -18.54 1.83
N ILE A 16 10.37 -17.92 0.72
CA ILE A 16 9.12 -17.15 0.64
C ILE A 16 7.95 -18.11 0.47
N GLU A 17 7.03 -18.10 1.41
CA GLU A 17 5.81 -18.89 1.33
C GLU A 17 4.84 -18.36 0.27
N VAL A 18 4.02 -19.25 -0.27
CA VAL A 18 2.91 -18.87 -1.15
C VAL A 18 1.95 -17.98 -0.36
N SER A 19 1.54 -16.87 -0.98
CA SER A 19 0.62 -15.90 -0.39
C SER A 19 -0.62 -16.59 0.21
N LEU A 20 -0.90 -16.28 1.49
CA LEU A 20 -2.11 -16.77 2.18
C LEU A 20 -3.40 -16.27 1.51
N ILE A 21 -3.37 -15.09 0.87
CA ILE A 21 -4.49 -14.58 0.06
C ILE A 21 -4.77 -15.54 -1.10
N ARG A 22 -3.73 -16.00 -1.80
CA ARG A 22 -3.89 -16.98 -2.90
C ARG A 22 -4.40 -18.32 -2.40
N LYS A 23 -3.86 -18.82 -1.28
CA LYS A 23 -4.36 -20.06 -0.66
C LYS A 23 -5.84 -19.96 -0.28
N PHE A 24 -6.27 -18.82 0.23
CA PHE A 24 -7.67 -18.54 0.55
C PHE A 24 -8.54 -18.52 -0.72
N ASP A 25 -8.10 -17.84 -1.79
CA ASP A 25 -8.82 -17.80 -3.07
C ASP A 25 -8.99 -19.22 -3.66
N GLU A 26 -7.95 -20.08 -3.57
CA GLU A 26 -8.02 -21.47 -4.00
C GLU A 26 -9.05 -22.27 -3.19
N GLN A 27 -9.11 -22.09 -1.85
CA GLN A 27 -10.05 -22.80 -0.96
C GLN A 27 -11.52 -22.37 -1.12
N THR A 28 -11.76 -21.23 -1.76
CA THR A 28 -13.10 -20.67 -1.95
C THR A 28 -13.50 -20.55 -3.42
N SER A 29 -12.67 -21.08 -4.33
CA SER A 29 -12.85 -20.96 -5.78
C SER A 29 -14.10 -21.68 -6.31
N ASP A 30 -14.55 -22.71 -5.62
CA ASP A 30 -15.72 -23.56 -5.96
C ASP A 30 -17.04 -23.05 -5.37
N VAL A 31 -17.02 -21.98 -4.57
CA VAL A 31 -18.23 -21.40 -3.98
C VAL A 31 -19.01 -20.63 -5.04
N PRO A 32 -20.25 -21.05 -5.39
CA PRO A 32 -21.05 -20.37 -6.41
C PRO A 32 -21.55 -19.01 -5.87
N ASP A 33 -21.79 -18.07 -6.76
CA ASP A 33 -22.39 -16.74 -6.49
C ASP A 33 -21.74 -16.00 -5.31
N ILE A 34 -20.43 -16.24 -5.12
CA ILE A 34 -19.67 -15.61 -4.04
C ILE A 34 -19.50 -14.11 -4.29
N LEU A 35 -19.91 -13.30 -3.32
CA LEU A 35 -19.70 -11.87 -3.32
C LEU A 35 -18.31 -11.58 -2.74
N LYS A 36 -17.42 -10.99 -3.54
CA LYS A 36 -16.02 -10.74 -3.16
C LYS A 36 -15.80 -9.28 -2.75
N LEU A 37 -15.34 -9.07 -1.51
CA LEU A 37 -14.82 -7.81 -0.99
C LEU A 37 -13.31 -7.92 -0.70
N THR A 38 -12.59 -8.56 -1.60
CA THR A 38 -11.16 -8.91 -1.45
C THR A 38 -10.24 -8.02 -2.27
N LEU A 39 -10.76 -7.31 -3.29
CA LEU A 39 -9.95 -6.56 -4.26
C LEU A 39 -9.27 -5.33 -3.64
N GLY A 40 -8.04 -5.09 -4.06
CA GLY A 40 -7.24 -3.94 -3.67
C GLY A 40 -7.11 -2.89 -4.79
N GLU A 41 -8.18 -2.68 -5.57
CA GLU A 41 -8.20 -1.70 -6.65
C GLU A 41 -9.51 -0.90 -6.66
N PRO A 42 -9.48 0.36 -7.13
CA PRO A 42 -10.69 1.16 -7.29
C PRO A 42 -11.69 0.51 -8.23
N ASP A 43 -12.98 0.59 -7.89
CA ASP A 43 -14.10 0.17 -8.74
C ASP A 43 -14.55 1.28 -9.72
N PHE A 44 -13.82 2.38 -9.75
CA PHE A 44 -13.99 3.48 -10.70
C PHE A 44 -13.15 3.25 -11.96
N ASN A 45 -13.58 3.87 -13.06
CA ASN A 45 -12.78 3.91 -14.28
C ASN A 45 -11.76 5.05 -14.24
N THR A 46 -10.61 4.85 -14.90
CA THR A 46 -9.69 5.95 -15.19
C THR A 46 -10.46 7.11 -15.88
N PRO A 47 -10.31 8.37 -15.44
CA PRO A 47 -10.96 9.53 -16.04
C PRO A 47 -10.75 9.62 -17.55
N GLU A 48 -11.78 10.09 -18.28
CA GLU A 48 -11.80 10.02 -19.74
C GLU A 48 -10.67 10.84 -20.36
N HIS A 49 -10.39 12.06 -19.87
CA HIS A 49 -9.32 12.92 -20.41
C HIS A 49 -7.94 12.25 -20.27
N ILE A 50 -7.70 11.48 -19.20
CA ILE A 50 -6.46 10.71 -19.00
C ILE A 50 -6.34 9.61 -20.07
N LYS A 51 -7.43 8.88 -20.35
CA LYS A 51 -7.45 7.87 -21.43
C LYS A 51 -7.19 8.52 -22.78
N GLN A 52 -7.80 9.68 -23.05
CA GLN A 52 -7.60 10.42 -24.30
C GLN A 52 -6.16 10.91 -24.47
N ALA A 53 -5.48 11.32 -23.41
CA ALA A 53 -4.05 11.67 -23.45
C ALA A 53 -3.18 10.47 -23.88
N ALA A 54 -3.51 9.27 -23.42
CA ALA A 54 -2.83 8.05 -23.83
C ALA A 54 -3.12 7.69 -25.30
N ILE A 55 -4.37 7.76 -25.74
CA ILE A 55 -4.78 7.52 -27.15
C ILE A 55 -4.03 8.46 -28.07
N LYS A 56 -4.00 9.75 -27.74
CA LYS A 56 -3.24 10.75 -28.49
C LYS A 56 -1.74 10.40 -28.54
N GLY A 57 -1.16 9.93 -27.43
CA GLY A 57 0.23 9.49 -27.41
C GLY A 57 0.50 8.32 -28.38
N ILE A 58 -0.44 7.39 -28.52
CA ILE A 58 -0.36 6.29 -29.49
C ILE A 58 -0.44 6.83 -30.92
N GLU A 59 -1.39 7.72 -31.22
CA GLU A 59 -1.59 8.33 -32.54
C GLU A 59 -0.37 9.17 -32.98
N GLU A 60 0.28 9.83 -32.03
CA GLU A 60 1.52 10.61 -32.23
C GLU A 60 2.78 9.73 -32.32
N ASN A 61 2.64 8.39 -32.28
CA ASN A 61 3.76 7.42 -32.30
C ASN A 61 4.74 7.60 -31.11
N PHE A 62 4.25 8.01 -29.93
CA PHE A 62 5.04 8.12 -28.72
C PHE A 62 5.33 6.74 -28.10
N THR A 63 5.95 5.85 -28.90
CA THR A 63 6.10 4.41 -28.63
C THR A 63 7.55 3.97 -28.45
N HIS A 64 8.46 4.92 -28.28
CA HIS A 64 9.88 4.67 -28.07
C HIS A 64 10.27 4.83 -26.59
N TYR A 65 11.47 4.38 -26.24
CA TYR A 65 12.01 4.58 -24.89
C TYR A 65 12.04 6.06 -24.51
N THR A 66 11.64 6.35 -23.28
CA THR A 66 11.83 7.66 -22.65
C THR A 66 13.17 7.73 -21.95
N ALA A 67 13.52 8.89 -21.41
CA ALA A 67 14.61 8.98 -20.45
C ALA A 67 14.35 8.03 -19.28
N ASN A 68 15.39 7.41 -18.75
CA ASN A 68 15.29 6.43 -17.67
C ASN A 68 14.52 6.97 -16.44
N ALA A 69 14.78 8.21 -16.01
CA ALA A 69 14.06 8.82 -14.89
C ALA A 69 12.58 9.14 -15.20
N GLY A 70 12.20 9.15 -16.47
CA GLY A 70 10.88 9.57 -16.94
C GLY A 70 10.95 10.78 -17.86
N MET A 71 9.80 11.12 -18.46
CA MET A 71 9.68 12.32 -19.30
C MET A 71 9.88 13.59 -18.48
N PRO A 72 10.70 14.55 -18.94
CA PRO A 72 10.95 15.80 -18.18
C PRO A 72 9.66 16.56 -17.82
N ASP A 73 8.67 16.58 -18.71
CA ASP A 73 7.41 17.28 -18.44
C ASP A 73 6.57 16.55 -17.37
N LEU A 74 6.58 15.21 -17.36
CA LEU A 74 5.95 14.43 -16.30
C LEU A 74 6.64 14.68 -14.96
N LEU A 75 7.97 14.68 -14.91
CA LEU A 75 8.71 14.95 -13.67
C LEU A 75 8.40 16.36 -13.10
N LYS A 76 8.29 17.37 -13.98
CA LYS A 76 7.82 18.71 -13.57
C LYS A 76 6.38 18.70 -13.08
N GLY A 77 5.50 17.96 -13.76
CA GLY A 77 4.10 17.79 -13.36
C GLY A 77 3.99 17.15 -11.97
N VAL A 78 4.76 16.07 -11.73
CA VAL A 78 4.82 15.40 -10.42
C VAL A 78 5.35 16.34 -9.34
N ALA A 79 6.43 17.11 -9.61
CA ALA A 79 6.94 18.09 -8.66
C ALA A 79 5.90 19.15 -8.29
N ALA A 80 5.15 19.65 -9.26
CA ALA A 80 4.08 20.63 -9.05
C ALA A 80 2.90 20.01 -8.26
N PHE A 81 2.51 18.76 -8.59
CA PHE A 81 1.49 18.00 -7.89
C PHE A 81 1.85 17.83 -6.40
N MET A 82 3.05 17.32 -6.11
CA MET A 82 3.52 17.10 -4.74
C MET A 82 3.63 18.39 -3.94
N LYS A 83 4.04 19.48 -4.58
CA LYS A 83 4.07 20.80 -3.95
C LYS A 83 2.67 21.32 -3.63
N THR A 84 1.72 21.19 -4.55
CA THR A 84 0.36 21.70 -4.38
C THR A 84 -0.43 20.89 -3.36
N LYS A 85 -0.33 19.56 -3.41
CA LYS A 85 -1.13 18.65 -2.57
C LYS A 85 -0.54 18.43 -1.18
N TYR A 86 0.80 18.36 -1.07
CA TYR A 86 1.48 17.93 0.16
C TYR A 86 2.56 18.90 0.64
N HIS A 87 2.70 20.08 -0.01
CA HIS A 87 3.72 21.09 0.32
C HIS A 87 5.17 20.58 0.22
N LEU A 88 5.40 19.49 -0.52
CA LEU A 88 6.71 18.90 -0.71
C LEU A 88 7.42 19.55 -1.91
N ASN A 89 8.64 20.02 -1.68
CA ASN A 89 9.46 20.63 -2.72
C ASN A 89 10.58 19.67 -3.11
N TYR A 90 10.52 19.16 -4.36
CA TYR A 90 11.52 18.29 -4.96
C TYR A 90 11.97 18.85 -6.32
N ASP A 91 13.26 18.75 -6.62
CA ASP A 91 13.78 19.09 -7.93
C ASP A 91 13.41 18.01 -8.96
N PRO A 92 12.61 18.34 -9.99
CA PRO A 92 12.20 17.35 -10.99
C PRO A 92 13.35 16.73 -11.78
N ALA A 93 14.53 17.37 -11.83
CA ALA A 93 15.67 16.89 -12.59
C ALA A 93 16.51 15.85 -11.84
N SER A 94 16.49 15.89 -10.50
CA SER A 94 17.41 15.11 -9.68
C SER A 94 16.78 14.35 -8.53
N GLU A 95 15.58 14.73 -8.07
CA GLU A 95 14.95 14.19 -6.86
C GLU A 95 13.67 13.37 -7.14
N ILE A 96 13.31 13.14 -8.42
CA ILE A 96 12.12 12.41 -8.82
C ILE A 96 12.45 11.34 -9.87
N LEU A 97 11.82 10.17 -9.72
CA LEU A 97 11.94 9.03 -10.62
C LEU A 97 10.56 8.43 -10.88
N THR A 98 10.19 8.20 -12.16
CA THR A 98 8.99 7.43 -12.50
C THR A 98 9.27 5.94 -12.43
N THR A 99 8.28 5.16 -11.99
CA THR A 99 8.40 3.71 -11.79
C THR A 99 7.24 2.94 -12.44
N VAL A 100 7.43 1.65 -12.65
CA VAL A 100 6.37 0.73 -13.14
C VAL A 100 5.41 0.38 -12.01
N GLY A 101 4.65 1.39 -11.58
CA GLY A 101 3.81 1.37 -10.39
C GLY A 101 4.61 1.53 -9.10
N ALA A 102 3.91 1.77 -7.99
CA ALA A 102 4.51 1.90 -6.66
C ALA A 102 5.25 0.62 -6.23
N GLU A 103 4.80 -0.57 -6.66
CA GLU A 103 5.46 -1.83 -6.32
C GLU A 103 6.91 -1.91 -6.82
N GLU A 104 7.18 -1.47 -8.06
CA GLU A 104 8.55 -1.37 -8.55
C GLU A 104 9.32 -0.31 -7.76
N GLY A 105 8.66 0.81 -7.40
CA GLY A 105 9.23 1.84 -6.54
C GLY A 105 9.68 1.30 -5.18
N VAL A 106 8.85 0.49 -4.52
CA VAL A 106 9.18 -0.20 -3.26
C VAL A 106 10.36 -1.16 -3.47
N ALA A 107 10.29 -1.99 -4.50
CA ALA A 107 11.33 -2.98 -4.79
C ALA A 107 12.69 -2.32 -5.09
N ALA A 108 12.70 -1.28 -5.94
CA ALA A 108 13.91 -0.55 -6.30
C ALA A 108 14.52 0.16 -5.07
N SER A 109 13.68 0.76 -4.22
CA SER A 109 14.11 1.42 -2.99
C SER A 109 14.73 0.42 -2.00
N ILE A 110 14.07 -0.71 -1.74
CA ILE A 110 14.56 -1.75 -0.83
C ILE A 110 15.87 -2.35 -1.34
N LEU A 111 15.94 -2.73 -2.62
CA LEU A 111 17.13 -3.33 -3.21
C LEU A 111 18.32 -2.37 -3.28
N THR A 112 18.07 -1.07 -3.32
CA THR A 112 19.13 -0.04 -3.30
C THR A 112 19.58 0.28 -1.88
N ALA A 113 18.65 0.36 -0.93
CA ALA A 113 18.93 0.85 0.42
C ALA A 113 19.57 -0.20 1.34
N LEU A 114 19.33 -1.50 1.09
CA LEU A 114 19.63 -2.55 2.04
C LEU A 114 20.80 -3.45 1.59
N ASN A 115 21.70 -3.75 2.53
CA ASN A 115 22.72 -4.78 2.42
C ASN A 115 22.26 -6.07 3.11
N PRO A 116 22.88 -7.22 2.77
CA PRO A 116 22.65 -8.45 3.51
C PRO A 116 22.90 -8.29 5.02
N GLY A 117 21.90 -8.67 5.83
CA GLY A 117 21.94 -8.57 7.29
C GLY A 117 21.44 -7.26 7.87
N ASP A 118 21.20 -6.22 7.06
CA ASP A 118 20.58 -4.97 7.52
C ASP A 118 19.20 -5.24 8.15
N LYS A 119 18.91 -4.62 9.28
CA LYS A 119 17.63 -4.75 9.98
C LYS A 119 16.67 -3.67 9.54
N VAL A 120 15.41 -4.05 9.30
CA VAL A 120 14.36 -3.14 8.83
C VAL A 120 13.13 -3.30 9.71
N ILE A 121 12.70 -2.21 10.33
CA ILE A 121 11.45 -2.20 11.10
C ILE A 121 10.25 -2.16 10.16
N VAL A 122 9.26 -3.03 10.45
CA VAL A 122 8.02 -3.18 9.70
C VAL A 122 6.86 -3.21 10.69
N PRO A 123 6.07 -2.12 10.81
CA PRO A 123 4.83 -2.15 11.60
C PRO A 123 3.88 -3.22 11.04
N SER A 124 3.24 -3.99 11.90
CA SER A 124 2.33 -5.08 11.52
C SER A 124 0.99 -4.93 12.25
N PRO A 125 -0.15 -5.23 11.60
CA PRO A 125 -0.32 -5.81 10.27
C PRO A 125 0.00 -4.83 9.13
N ILE A 126 0.53 -5.35 8.00
CA ILE A 126 1.00 -4.53 6.88
C ILE A 126 0.83 -5.25 5.53
N TYR A 127 0.90 -4.50 4.43
CA TYR A 127 0.82 -5.05 3.08
C TYR A 127 1.87 -6.13 2.81
N THR A 128 1.43 -7.20 2.20
CA THR A 128 2.14 -8.48 2.11
C THR A 128 3.45 -8.48 1.31
N ALA A 129 3.73 -7.43 0.52
CA ALA A 129 4.90 -7.40 -0.35
C ALA A 129 6.20 -6.98 0.37
N TYR A 130 6.13 -6.21 1.46
CA TYR A 130 7.34 -5.61 2.04
C TYR A 130 8.28 -6.64 2.67
N VAL A 131 7.76 -7.53 3.50
CA VAL A 131 8.57 -8.58 4.16
C VAL A 131 9.29 -9.47 3.14
N PRO A 132 8.63 -10.00 2.09
CA PRO A 132 9.31 -10.73 1.02
C PRO A 132 10.41 -9.93 0.32
N LEU A 133 10.16 -8.66 0.00
CA LEU A 133 11.17 -7.82 -0.67
C LEU A 133 12.39 -7.56 0.21
N ILE A 134 12.20 -7.32 1.52
CA ILE A 134 13.29 -7.19 2.49
C ILE A 134 14.13 -8.48 2.54
N ARG A 135 13.48 -9.66 2.58
CA ARG A 135 14.17 -10.95 2.54
C ARG A 135 14.92 -11.17 1.23
N LEU A 136 14.36 -10.78 0.09
CA LEU A 136 15.04 -10.84 -1.21
C LEU A 136 16.31 -10.00 -1.26
N ALA A 137 16.34 -8.87 -0.56
CA ALA A 137 17.56 -8.08 -0.33
C ALA A 137 18.52 -8.74 0.69
N ARG A 138 18.19 -9.94 1.23
CA ARG A 138 18.92 -10.62 2.31
C ARG A 138 18.99 -9.83 3.62
N ALA A 139 18.11 -8.85 3.79
CA ALA A 139 17.95 -8.09 5.01
C ALA A 139 16.95 -8.78 5.97
N VAL A 140 16.91 -8.33 7.21
CA VAL A 140 16.15 -8.94 8.31
C VAL A 140 14.96 -8.04 8.66
N PRO A 141 13.71 -8.47 8.37
CA PRO A 141 12.54 -7.72 8.81
C PRO A 141 12.32 -7.91 10.31
N ILE A 142 12.15 -6.80 11.03
CA ILE A 142 11.77 -6.73 12.44
C ILE A 142 10.32 -6.26 12.50
N THR A 143 9.40 -7.19 12.68
CA THR A 143 7.96 -6.85 12.78
C THR A 143 7.63 -6.28 14.15
N VAL A 144 6.86 -5.18 14.15
CA VAL A 144 6.42 -4.49 15.36
C VAL A 144 4.90 -4.48 15.39
N ASP A 145 4.32 -5.12 16.40
CA ASP A 145 2.88 -5.19 16.60
C ASP A 145 2.30 -3.79 16.90
N THR A 146 1.26 -3.40 16.16
CA THR A 146 0.54 -2.13 16.33
C THR A 146 -0.94 -2.34 16.68
N SER A 147 -1.36 -3.57 16.93
CA SER A 147 -2.77 -3.92 17.12
C SER A 147 -3.42 -3.27 18.34
N ASP A 148 -2.65 -3.01 19.41
CA ASP A 148 -3.08 -2.37 20.65
C ASP A 148 -2.82 -0.85 20.69
N THR A 149 -2.23 -0.27 19.64
CA THR A 149 -1.97 1.18 19.50
C THR A 149 -2.83 1.84 18.41
N GLY A 150 -4.01 1.30 18.15
CA GLY A 150 -4.88 1.81 17.10
C GLY A 150 -4.38 1.54 15.68
N MET A 151 -3.56 0.52 15.49
CA MET A 151 -2.93 0.13 14.21
C MET A 151 -1.92 1.15 13.68
N VAL A 152 -1.36 2.01 14.55
CA VAL A 152 -0.29 2.96 14.23
C VAL A 152 0.95 2.68 15.08
N LEU A 153 2.13 2.86 14.51
CA LEU A 153 3.38 2.78 15.24
C LEU A 153 3.57 4.06 16.06
N THR A 154 3.83 3.94 17.37
CA THR A 154 4.17 5.08 18.22
C THR A 154 5.69 5.26 18.36
N PRO A 155 6.17 6.49 18.69
CA PRO A 155 7.60 6.73 18.94
C PRO A 155 8.19 5.83 20.02
N GLU A 156 7.46 5.60 21.12
CA GLU A 156 7.90 4.75 22.24
C GLU A 156 8.06 3.30 21.78
N ARG A 157 7.14 2.83 20.95
CA ARG A 157 7.19 1.47 20.39
C ARG A 157 8.32 1.31 19.39
N LEU A 158 8.60 2.35 18.60
CA LEU A 158 9.74 2.39 17.70
C LEU A 158 11.07 2.36 18.46
N GLU A 159 11.24 3.20 19.49
CA GLU A 159 12.44 3.20 20.35
C GLU A 159 12.66 1.83 21.00
N LYS A 160 11.60 1.23 21.57
CA LYS A 160 11.67 -0.10 22.15
C LYS A 160 12.12 -1.16 21.14
N ALA A 161 11.56 -1.14 19.92
CA ALA A 161 11.94 -2.09 18.87
C ALA A 161 13.41 -1.92 18.44
N ILE A 162 13.90 -0.69 18.39
CA ILE A 162 15.31 -0.40 18.12
C ILE A 162 16.20 -0.99 19.23
N GLU A 163 15.87 -0.76 20.49
CA GLU A 163 16.62 -1.27 21.63
C GLU A 163 16.63 -2.80 21.64
N GLU A 164 15.46 -3.46 21.54
CA GLU A 164 15.32 -4.91 21.54
C GLU A 164 16.03 -5.58 20.35
N SER A 165 16.21 -4.86 19.25
CA SER A 165 16.94 -5.32 18.07
C SER A 165 18.46 -5.14 18.19
N GLY A 166 18.97 -4.55 19.28
CA GLY A 166 20.39 -4.28 19.49
C GLY A 166 20.88 -2.95 18.88
N GLY A 167 19.98 -2.03 18.54
CA GLY A 167 20.29 -0.64 18.22
C GLY A 167 20.68 -0.33 16.78
N ASP A 168 20.98 -1.32 15.94
CA ASP A 168 21.45 -1.12 14.57
C ASP A 168 20.33 -1.38 13.57
N ILE A 169 19.48 -0.37 13.35
CA ILE A 169 18.38 -0.42 12.40
C ILE A 169 18.70 0.45 11.19
N LYS A 170 18.70 -0.16 10.01
CA LYS A 170 19.00 0.53 8.74
C LYS A 170 17.81 1.36 8.24
N ALA A 171 16.61 0.79 8.31
CA ALA A 171 15.43 1.44 7.73
C ALA A 171 14.13 1.05 8.45
N ILE A 172 13.11 1.82 8.19
CA ILE A 172 11.72 1.51 8.51
C ILE A 172 10.89 1.58 7.23
N VAL A 173 9.93 0.65 7.07
CA VAL A 173 8.93 0.72 6.00
C VAL A 173 7.61 1.16 6.61
N LEU A 174 7.04 2.25 6.12
CA LEU A 174 5.73 2.76 6.51
C LEU A 174 4.78 2.76 5.32
N ASN A 175 3.54 2.33 5.52
CA ASN A 175 2.48 2.42 4.53
C ASN A 175 1.28 3.12 5.16
N TYR A 176 0.97 4.32 4.68
CA TYR A 176 -0.14 5.12 5.19
C TYR A 176 -0.67 6.09 4.12
N PRO A 177 -2.00 6.23 4.02
CA PRO A 177 -3.02 5.38 4.63
C PRO A 177 -2.78 3.90 4.35
N SER A 178 -3.02 3.05 5.35
CA SER A 178 -2.52 1.67 5.37
C SER A 178 -3.40 0.68 4.62
N ASN A 179 -2.78 -0.26 3.95
CA ASN A 179 -3.32 -1.57 3.62
C ASN A 179 -2.67 -2.58 4.59
N PRO A 180 -3.41 -3.24 5.50
CA PRO A 180 -4.86 -3.55 5.42
C PRO A 180 -5.78 -2.66 6.26
N THR A 181 -5.28 -1.78 7.12
CA THR A 181 -6.04 -1.24 8.25
C THR A 181 -6.89 -0.01 7.90
N GLY A 182 -6.55 0.70 6.83
CA GLY A 182 -7.19 1.97 6.46
C GLY A 182 -6.83 3.14 7.38
N VAL A 183 -5.99 2.93 8.39
CA VAL A 183 -5.55 4.01 9.28
C VAL A 183 -4.46 4.86 8.63
N THR A 184 -4.35 6.11 9.07
CA THR A 184 -3.25 7.01 8.72
C THR A 184 -2.75 7.72 9.98
N TYR A 185 -1.62 8.38 9.87
CA TYR A 185 -1.02 9.14 10.97
C TYR A 185 -1.54 10.57 11.00
N LEU A 186 -1.62 11.13 12.21
CA LEU A 186 -1.76 12.56 12.43
C LEU A 186 -0.42 13.26 12.22
N LYS A 187 -0.48 14.56 11.99
CA LYS A 187 0.71 15.40 11.79
C LYS A 187 1.72 15.28 12.93
N GLU A 188 1.22 15.34 14.16
CA GLU A 188 2.04 15.28 15.37
C GLU A 188 2.68 13.90 15.57
N GLU A 189 1.98 12.83 15.18
CA GLU A 189 2.50 11.45 15.25
C GLU A 189 3.65 11.24 14.27
N LEU A 190 3.51 11.73 13.02
CA LEU A 190 4.60 11.69 12.04
C LEU A 190 5.79 12.54 12.46
N ALA A 191 5.55 13.74 12.99
CA ALA A 191 6.62 14.60 13.49
C ALA A 191 7.40 13.92 14.61
N ALA A 192 6.72 13.27 15.55
CA ALA A 192 7.35 12.55 16.65
C ALA A 192 8.14 11.31 16.16
N LEU A 193 7.60 10.54 15.21
CA LEU A 193 8.33 9.44 14.58
C LEU A 193 9.57 9.93 13.82
N ALA A 194 9.47 11.07 13.13
CA ALA A 194 10.58 11.67 12.40
C ALA A 194 11.77 12.03 13.31
N GLU A 195 11.51 12.47 14.56
CA GLU A 195 12.57 12.73 15.53
C GLU A 195 13.33 11.45 15.90
N VAL A 196 12.62 10.32 16.08
CA VAL A 196 13.26 9.03 16.34
C VAL A 196 14.08 8.57 15.13
N ILE A 197 13.50 8.66 13.92
CA ILE A 197 14.16 8.29 12.66
C ILE A 197 15.46 9.08 12.47
N LYS A 198 15.43 10.41 12.68
CA LYS A 198 16.60 11.28 12.60
C LYS A 198 17.64 10.93 13.67
N LYS A 199 17.22 10.75 14.91
CA LYS A 199 18.07 10.39 16.05
C LYS A 199 18.90 9.13 15.79
N HIS A 200 18.28 8.12 15.17
CA HIS A 200 18.90 6.84 14.87
C HIS A 200 19.46 6.73 13.44
N HIS A 201 19.49 7.82 12.69
CA HIS A 201 20.00 7.88 11.31
C HIS A 201 19.38 6.83 10.37
N MET A 202 18.11 6.49 10.57
CA MET A 202 17.37 5.52 9.78
C MET A 202 16.89 6.10 8.45
N LEU A 203 16.69 5.25 7.43
CA LEU A 203 15.91 5.57 6.26
C LEU A 203 14.43 5.24 6.51
N ALA A 204 13.53 6.12 6.12
CA ALA A 204 12.09 5.88 6.08
C ALA A 204 11.65 5.62 4.63
N ILE A 205 11.26 4.40 4.31
CA ILE A 205 10.65 4.03 3.03
C ILE A 205 9.15 4.13 3.22
N CYS A 206 8.55 5.22 2.73
CA CYS A 206 7.16 5.58 2.96
C CYS A 206 6.33 5.32 1.70
N ASP A 207 5.50 4.27 1.71
CA ASP A 207 4.51 4.01 0.67
C ASP A 207 3.23 4.80 0.97
N GLU A 208 3.07 5.92 0.26
CA GLU A 208 1.98 6.87 0.40
C GLU A 208 0.98 6.76 -0.77
N ILE A 209 0.86 5.59 -1.40
CA ILE A 209 0.03 5.37 -2.60
C ILE A 209 -1.46 5.73 -2.39
N TYR A 210 -1.94 5.76 -1.15
CA TYR A 210 -3.31 6.11 -0.80
C TYR A 210 -3.48 7.57 -0.35
N SER A 211 -2.47 8.43 -0.46
CA SER A 211 -2.46 9.81 0.04
C SER A 211 -3.70 10.63 -0.35
N GLU A 212 -4.14 10.58 -1.62
CA GLU A 212 -5.35 11.27 -2.09
C GLU A 212 -6.66 10.68 -1.54
N LEU A 213 -6.62 9.50 -0.95
CA LEU A 213 -7.76 8.83 -0.33
C LEU A 213 -7.69 8.93 1.20
N THR A 214 -7.32 10.09 1.73
CA THR A 214 -7.39 10.44 3.15
C THR A 214 -8.72 11.12 3.44
N TYR A 215 -9.42 10.71 4.51
CA TYR A 215 -10.77 11.16 4.86
C TYR A 215 -10.78 12.09 6.07
N GLY A 216 -11.83 12.90 6.17
CA GLY A 216 -12.00 13.86 7.24
C GLY A 216 -11.43 15.23 6.89
N ASP A 217 -11.24 16.07 7.91
CA ASP A 217 -10.80 17.45 7.77
C ASP A 217 -9.26 17.58 7.76
N GLU A 218 -8.55 16.58 8.29
CA GLU A 218 -7.08 16.52 8.26
C GLU A 218 -6.60 16.04 6.90
N PRO A 219 -5.72 16.80 6.24
CA PRO A 219 -5.10 16.37 5.00
C PRO A 219 -4.10 15.23 5.25
N HIS A 220 -3.69 14.55 4.19
CA HIS A 220 -2.54 13.67 4.25
C HIS A 220 -1.26 14.47 4.54
N HIS A 221 -0.44 13.98 5.47
CA HIS A 221 0.91 14.48 5.75
C HIS A 221 1.94 13.44 5.34
N SER A 222 3.04 13.89 4.76
CA SER A 222 4.15 13.02 4.38
C SER A 222 5.25 13.05 5.45
N MET A 223 5.91 11.92 5.69
CA MET A 223 7.12 11.86 6.51
C MET A 223 8.20 12.84 6.01
N ALA A 224 8.23 13.10 4.71
CA ALA A 224 9.17 14.05 4.10
C ALA A 224 8.95 15.51 4.53
N GLU A 225 7.80 15.88 5.10
CA GLU A 225 7.60 17.21 5.70
C GLU A 225 8.50 17.40 6.93
N PHE A 226 8.83 16.33 7.64
CA PHE A 226 9.54 16.35 8.93
C PHE A 226 10.97 15.81 8.85
N ALA A 227 11.26 14.91 7.90
CA ALA A 227 12.55 14.25 7.75
C ALA A 227 12.90 13.99 6.27
N LYS A 228 12.90 15.05 5.42
CA LYS A 228 13.10 14.92 3.96
C LYS A 228 14.34 14.09 3.60
N GLU A 229 15.47 14.40 4.22
CA GLU A 229 16.76 13.76 3.91
C GLU A 229 16.81 12.26 4.31
N ASN A 230 15.95 11.85 5.23
CA ASN A 230 15.84 10.46 5.67
C ASN A 230 14.73 9.70 4.92
N THR A 231 13.94 10.36 4.06
CA THR A 231 12.71 9.78 3.54
C THR A 231 12.81 9.47 2.05
N ILE A 232 12.39 8.26 1.69
CA ILE A 232 12.06 7.85 0.33
C ILE A 232 10.54 7.77 0.26
N VAL A 233 9.91 8.73 -0.42
CA VAL A 233 8.46 8.73 -0.66
C VAL A 233 8.17 7.92 -1.91
N ILE A 234 7.25 6.96 -1.80
CA ILE A 234 6.71 6.19 -2.91
C ILE A 234 5.25 6.58 -3.07
N ASN A 235 4.88 7.03 -4.26
CA ASN A 235 3.53 7.45 -4.58
C ASN A 235 3.16 7.03 -6.00
N GLY A 236 1.97 7.36 -6.47
CA GLY A 236 1.52 7.02 -7.82
C GLY A 236 0.03 7.27 -8.03
N LEU A 237 -0.44 6.88 -9.19
CA LEU A 237 -1.79 7.20 -9.66
C LEU A 237 -2.75 6.01 -9.61
N SER A 238 -2.25 4.84 -9.20
CA SER A 238 -3.04 3.60 -9.18
C SER A 238 -4.34 3.73 -8.40
N LYS A 239 -4.31 4.45 -7.27
CA LYS A 239 -5.46 4.55 -6.35
C LYS A 239 -6.21 5.88 -6.51
N SER A 240 -5.49 6.96 -6.62
CA SER A 240 -6.05 8.31 -6.74
C SER A 240 -6.80 8.56 -8.07
N HIS A 241 -6.36 7.94 -9.15
CA HIS A 241 -6.91 8.16 -10.51
C HIS A 241 -7.44 6.87 -11.15
N ALA A 242 -7.67 5.81 -10.35
CA ALA A 242 -8.11 4.51 -10.85
C ALA A 242 -7.23 3.98 -12.01
N MET A 243 -5.90 4.06 -11.82
CA MET A 243 -4.90 3.73 -12.84
C MET A 243 -4.09 2.48 -12.48
N THR A 244 -4.68 1.48 -11.84
CA THR A 244 -3.97 0.25 -11.42
C THR A 244 -3.31 -0.47 -12.58
N GLY A 245 -4.00 -0.63 -13.70
CA GLY A 245 -3.53 -1.31 -14.91
C GLY A 245 -2.50 -0.52 -15.73
N TRP A 246 -2.35 0.77 -15.51
CA TRP A 246 -1.40 1.62 -16.26
C TRP A 246 0.05 1.45 -15.79
N ARG A 247 0.26 0.90 -14.60
CA ARG A 247 1.58 0.65 -14.02
C ARG A 247 2.48 1.87 -14.03
N VAL A 248 2.06 2.95 -13.36
CA VAL A 248 2.86 4.18 -13.21
C VAL A 248 2.86 4.62 -11.75
N GLY A 249 4.05 4.88 -11.24
CA GLY A 249 4.31 5.38 -9.89
C GLY A 249 5.50 6.34 -9.87
N PHE A 250 5.85 6.82 -8.70
CA PHE A 250 6.90 7.79 -8.48
C PHE A 250 7.68 7.47 -7.22
N ILE A 251 9.00 7.71 -7.27
CA ILE A 251 9.87 7.79 -6.09
C ILE A 251 10.34 9.24 -5.98
N LEU A 252 10.29 9.78 -4.77
CA LEU A 252 10.84 11.10 -4.44
C LEU A 252 11.76 10.95 -3.23
N ALA A 253 12.98 11.43 -3.35
CA ALA A 253 13.99 11.43 -2.29
C ALA A 253 15.08 12.47 -2.59
N SER A 254 16.06 12.62 -1.70
CA SER A 254 17.23 13.46 -1.98
C SER A 254 17.97 13.00 -3.24
N ALA A 255 18.63 13.93 -3.94
CA ALA A 255 19.28 13.67 -5.22
C ALA A 255 20.30 12.52 -5.16
N ASP A 256 21.03 12.39 -4.06
CA ASP A 256 22.01 11.32 -3.87
C ASP A 256 21.36 9.96 -3.78
N ILE A 257 20.20 9.84 -3.12
CA ILE A 257 19.44 8.61 -3.02
C ILE A 257 18.82 8.26 -4.38
N ILE A 258 18.17 9.21 -5.05
CA ILE A 258 17.58 9.00 -6.38
C ILE A 258 18.61 8.54 -7.40
N LYS A 259 19.81 9.12 -7.36
CA LYS A 259 20.92 8.71 -8.24
C LYS A 259 21.25 7.22 -8.13
N GLU A 260 21.19 6.67 -6.93
CA GLU A 260 21.48 5.25 -6.68
C GLU A 260 20.27 4.37 -7.03
N ILE A 261 19.05 4.75 -6.62
CA ILE A 261 17.82 4.01 -6.96
C ILE A 261 17.64 3.93 -8.48
N ARG A 262 18.01 4.98 -9.20
CA ARG A 262 17.93 5.02 -10.66
C ARG A 262 18.77 3.94 -11.34
N LYS A 263 19.89 3.50 -10.74
CA LYS A 263 20.67 2.36 -11.25
C LYS A 263 19.86 1.06 -11.16
N THR A 264 19.26 0.80 -10.01
CA THR A 264 18.42 -0.38 -9.80
C THR A 264 17.23 -0.38 -10.76
N HIS A 265 16.50 0.73 -10.85
CA HIS A 265 15.39 0.92 -11.81
C HIS A 265 15.83 0.64 -13.26
N MET A 266 16.99 1.18 -13.68
CA MET A 266 17.49 1.00 -15.04
C MET A 266 17.69 -0.48 -15.39
N TYR A 267 18.21 -1.28 -14.46
CA TYR A 267 18.46 -2.70 -14.70
C TYR A 267 17.24 -3.59 -14.49
N LEU A 268 16.22 -3.12 -13.75
CA LEU A 268 14.96 -3.84 -13.63
C LEU A 268 14.05 -3.65 -14.85
N VAL A 269 13.90 -2.40 -15.33
CA VAL A 269 12.84 -2.08 -16.30
C VAL A 269 13.25 -1.12 -17.42
N SER A 270 14.45 -0.57 -17.42
CA SER A 270 14.97 0.45 -18.37
C SER A 270 14.26 1.80 -18.28
N SER A 271 12.95 1.85 -18.47
CA SER A 271 12.09 3.03 -18.32
C SER A 271 10.61 2.62 -18.21
N THR A 272 9.82 3.46 -17.59
CA THR A 272 8.36 3.29 -17.53
C THR A 272 7.73 3.44 -18.90
N SER A 273 6.60 2.74 -19.17
CA SER A 273 5.86 2.82 -20.43
C SER A 273 5.61 4.27 -20.85
N SER A 274 6.02 4.63 -22.07
CA SER A 274 5.87 5.98 -22.63
C SER A 274 4.40 6.42 -22.68
N ILE A 275 3.49 5.52 -23.04
CA ILE A 275 2.04 5.81 -23.11
C ILE A 275 1.48 6.02 -21.70
N SER A 276 1.88 5.21 -20.73
CA SER A 276 1.47 5.41 -19.33
C SER A 276 1.98 6.74 -18.77
N GLN A 277 3.16 7.19 -19.19
CA GLN A 277 3.69 8.49 -18.80
C GLN A 277 2.91 9.67 -19.42
N LYS A 278 2.38 9.53 -20.66
CA LYS A 278 1.48 10.53 -21.25
C LYS A 278 0.17 10.64 -20.46
N ALA A 279 -0.42 9.50 -20.09
CA ALA A 279 -1.60 9.46 -19.22
C ALA A 279 -1.31 10.07 -17.84
N ALA A 280 -0.17 9.74 -17.25
CA ALA A 280 0.24 10.25 -15.95
C ALA A 280 0.46 11.77 -15.96
N LEU A 281 1.03 12.32 -17.02
CA LEU A 281 1.20 13.76 -17.16
C LEU A 281 -0.16 14.48 -17.12
N GLU A 282 -1.15 13.98 -17.85
CA GLU A 282 -2.50 14.53 -17.80
C GLU A 282 -3.10 14.44 -16.39
N ALA A 283 -2.94 13.29 -15.72
CA ALA A 283 -3.45 13.08 -14.37
C ALA A 283 -2.86 14.05 -13.32
N VAL A 284 -1.54 14.28 -13.36
CA VAL A 284 -0.89 15.17 -12.39
C VAL A 284 -0.98 16.66 -12.72
N THR A 285 -1.54 17.01 -13.89
CA THR A 285 -1.73 18.40 -14.34
C THR A 285 -3.21 18.76 -14.41
N ALA A 286 -3.91 18.42 -15.48
CA ALA A 286 -5.33 18.71 -15.63
C ALA A 286 -6.21 17.91 -14.63
N GLY A 287 -5.79 16.69 -14.27
CA GLY A 287 -6.50 15.78 -13.36
C GLY A 287 -6.16 15.93 -11.87
N ILE A 288 -5.50 17.00 -11.47
CA ILE A 288 -5.01 17.18 -10.08
C ILE A 288 -6.07 16.93 -9.00
N ASP A 289 -7.33 17.16 -9.29
CA ASP A 289 -8.48 17.04 -8.39
C ASP A 289 -9.40 15.86 -8.70
N ASP A 290 -9.06 14.99 -9.65
CA ASP A 290 -9.91 13.86 -10.08
C ASP A 290 -10.22 12.86 -8.95
N ALA A 291 -9.36 12.76 -7.95
CA ALA A 291 -9.58 11.89 -6.80
C ALA A 291 -10.71 12.34 -5.87
N LEU A 292 -11.14 13.62 -5.92
CA LEU A 292 -12.03 14.22 -4.92
C LEU A 292 -13.39 13.54 -4.83
N GLU A 293 -14.04 13.27 -5.96
CA GLU A 293 -15.37 12.64 -5.97
C GLU A 293 -15.28 11.17 -5.54
N MET A 294 -14.27 10.45 -5.99
CA MET A 294 -14.01 9.08 -5.58
C MET A 294 -13.73 9.00 -4.07
N ARG A 295 -12.95 9.93 -3.52
CA ARG A 295 -12.66 10.05 -2.08
C ARG A 295 -13.94 10.24 -1.27
N LYS A 296 -14.85 11.14 -1.69
CA LYS A 296 -16.15 11.37 -1.02
C LYS A 296 -17.00 10.09 -1.01
N GLU A 297 -17.07 9.41 -2.13
CA GLU A 297 -17.83 8.17 -2.23
C GLU A 297 -17.24 7.07 -1.34
N TYR A 298 -15.91 6.90 -1.33
CA TYR A 298 -15.27 5.95 -0.43
C TYR A 298 -15.45 6.29 1.04
N GLN A 299 -15.42 7.57 1.42
CA GLN A 299 -15.73 7.99 2.79
C GLN A 299 -17.14 7.58 3.20
N LYS A 300 -18.15 7.77 2.34
CA LYS A 300 -19.53 7.35 2.57
C LYS A 300 -19.64 5.83 2.74
N ARG A 301 -18.97 5.06 1.88
CA ARG A 301 -18.95 3.59 1.96
C ARG A 301 -18.25 3.10 3.24
N ARG A 302 -17.14 3.76 3.62
CA ARG A 302 -16.45 3.50 4.87
C ARG A 302 -17.37 3.71 6.07
N ASP A 303 -18.09 4.84 6.13
CA ASP A 303 -18.98 5.16 7.25
C ASP A 303 -20.10 4.13 7.37
N PHE A 304 -20.71 3.74 6.25
CA PHE A 304 -21.73 2.69 6.21
C PHE A 304 -21.22 1.36 6.77
N LEU A 305 -20.08 0.87 6.28
CA LEU A 305 -19.53 -0.41 6.74
C LEU A 305 -19.05 -0.35 8.18
N TYR A 306 -18.42 0.75 8.59
CA TYR A 306 -17.96 0.94 9.96
C TYR A 306 -19.14 0.84 10.95
N GLU A 307 -20.25 1.51 10.67
CA GLU A 307 -21.47 1.46 11.50
C GLU A 307 -22.04 0.03 11.56
N LYS A 308 -22.23 -0.60 10.41
CA LYS A 308 -22.79 -1.96 10.31
C LYS A 308 -21.96 -3.01 11.04
N LEU A 309 -20.66 -3.03 10.79
CA LEU A 309 -19.75 -3.99 11.43
C LEU A 309 -19.65 -3.74 12.95
N SER A 310 -19.59 -2.48 13.40
CA SER A 310 -19.57 -2.16 14.82
C SER A 310 -20.84 -2.65 15.52
N THR A 311 -22.01 -2.53 14.88
CA THR A 311 -23.29 -3.04 15.40
C THR A 311 -23.30 -4.57 15.53
N LEU A 312 -22.54 -5.26 14.66
CA LEU A 312 -22.38 -6.73 14.70
C LEU A 312 -21.30 -7.19 15.70
N GLY A 313 -20.68 -6.27 16.45
CA GLY A 313 -19.70 -6.56 17.50
C GLY A 313 -18.25 -6.66 17.01
N PHE A 314 -17.94 -6.26 15.78
CA PHE A 314 -16.55 -6.14 15.33
C PHE A 314 -15.89 -4.91 15.97
N GLU A 315 -14.71 -5.09 16.55
CA GLU A 315 -13.86 -3.99 17.00
C GLU A 315 -13.01 -3.50 15.83
N ILE A 316 -13.00 -2.18 15.57
CA ILE A 316 -12.37 -1.60 14.39
C ILE A 316 -11.63 -0.33 14.77
N ALA A 317 -10.32 -0.26 14.50
CA ALA A 317 -9.62 1.02 14.43
C ALA A 317 -10.20 1.80 13.25
N ARG A 318 -10.75 3.02 13.52
CA ARG A 318 -11.48 3.76 12.48
C ARG A 318 -10.59 4.08 11.29
N PRO A 319 -10.92 3.62 10.07
CA PRO A 319 -10.13 3.92 8.91
C PRO A 319 -10.27 5.40 8.52
N ASN A 320 -9.16 6.09 8.39
CA ASN A 320 -9.13 7.49 7.96
C ASN A 320 -8.54 7.65 6.56
N GLY A 321 -8.36 6.53 5.82
CA GLY A 321 -7.90 6.56 4.44
C GLY A 321 -7.97 5.19 3.76
N ALA A 322 -7.41 5.10 2.55
CA ALA A 322 -7.48 3.95 1.66
C ALA A 322 -8.92 3.52 1.36
N PHE A 323 -9.19 2.23 1.15
CA PHE A 323 -10.54 1.69 0.98
C PHE A 323 -10.67 0.32 1.65
N TYR A 324 -10.08 0.19 2.87
CA TYR A 324 -10.11 -1.04 3.65
C TYR A 324 -10.64 -0.80 5.06
N ILE A 325 -11.33 -1.82 5.59
CA ILE A 325 -11.61 -1.98 7.01
C ILE A 325 -10.88 -3.23 7.49
N PHE A 326 -10.16 -3.11 8.60
CA PHE A 326 -9.54 -4.22 9.32
C PHE A 326 -10.28 -4.40 10.63
N ALA A 327 -11.09 -5.47 10.70
CA ALA A 327 -12.06 -5.66 11.76
C ALA A 327 -11.70 -6.91 12.57
N LYS A 328 -11.64 -6.77 13.89
CA LYS A 328 -11.45 -7.90 14.81
C LYS A 328 -12.72 -8.73 14.88
N ILE A 329 -12.57 -10.03 14.72
CA ILE A 329 -13.68 -11.00 14.73
C ILE A 329 -14.35 -10.99 16.11
N PRO A 330 -15.71 -10.91 16.19
CA PRO A 330 -16.42 -10.92 17.47
C PRO A 330 -16.10 -12.15 18.32
N ALA A 331 -15.97 -11.98 19.63
CA ALA A 331 -15.51 -13.02 20.57
C ALA A 331 -16.33 -14.32 20.56
N GLY A 332 -17.59 -14.28 20.13
CA GLY A 332 -18.46 -15.48 20.01
C GLY A 332 -18.28 -16.29 18.72
N GLN A 333 -17.39 -15.85 17.81
CA GLN A 333 -17.17 -16.46 16.50
C GLN A 333 -15.84 -17.22 16.44
N ILE A 334 -15.59 -17.91 15.32
CA ILE A 334 -14.31 -18.59 15.03
C ILE A 334 -13.18 -17.55 15.05
N GLN A 335 -12.19 -17.70 15.92
CA GLN A 335 -11.10 -16.75 16.09
C GLN A 335 -9.92 -16.98 15.13
N ASP A 336 -9.76 -18.18 14.58
CA ASP A 336 -8.85 -18.45 13.45
C ASP A 336 -9.37 -17.71 12.22
N SER A 337 -8.64 -16.69 11.78
CA SER A 337 -9.08 -15.78 10.72
C SER A 337 -9.22 -16.47 9.36
N MET A 338 -8.37 -17.46 9.06
CA MET A 338 -8.46 -18.26 7.84
C MET A 338 -9.73 -19.13 7.86
N GLN A 339 -9.96 -19.85 8.97
CA GLN A 339 -11.11 -20.70 9.13
C GLN A 339 -12.41 -19.90 9.12
N PHE A 340 -12.44 -18.74 9.81
CA PHE A 340 -13.58 -17.82 9.78
C PHE A 340 -13.93 -17.39 8.35
N CYS A 341 -12.94 -16.94 7.57
CA CYS A 341 -13.16 -16.46 6.21
C CYS A 341 -13.62 -17.59 5.26
N VAL A 342 -13.09 -18.79 5.41
CA VAL A 342 -13.52 -19.97 4.62
C VAL A 342 -14.95 -20.38 4.99
N ASP A 343 -15.30 -20.38 6.28
CA ASP A 343 -16.65 -20.72 6.74
C ASP A 343 -17.67 -19.67 6.30
N LEU A 344 -17.34 -18.38 6.42
CA LEU A 344 -18.13 -17.24 5.91
C LEU A 344 -18.38 -17.38 4.40
N ALA A 345 -17.32 -17.67 3.63
CA ALA A 345 -17.42 -17.86 2.18
C ALA A 345 -18.38 -19.00 1.83
N LYS A 346 -18.26 -20.15 2.49
CA LYS A 346 -19.07 -21.35 2.21
C LYS A 346 -20.50 -21.23 2.69
N LYS A 347 -20.78 -20.61 3.84
CA LYS A 347 -22.12 -20.52 4.43
C LYS A 347 -22.91 -19.29 4.01
N ALA A 348 -22.24 -18.16 3.88
CA ALA A 348 -22.85 -16.88 3.54
C ALA A 348 -22.53 -16.38 2.12
N HIS A 349 -21.73 -17.11 1.34
CA HIS A 349 -21.28 -16.70 0.00
C HIS A 349 -20.66 -15.30 -0.01
N LEU A 350 -19.90 -14.95 1.05
CA LEU A 350 -19.21 -13.68 1.20
C LEU A 350 -17.71 -13.91 1.43
N SER A 351 -16.89 -13.34 0.56
CA SER A 351 -15.43 -13.47 0.61
C SER A 351 -14.78 -12.17 1.09
N VAL A 352 -14.01 -12.27 2.19
CA VAL A 352 -13.16 -11.24 2.77
C VAL A 352 -11.79 -11.84 3.03
N ILE A 353 -10.75 -11.02 3.24
CA ILE A 353 -9.39 -11.55 3.40
C ILE A 353 -9.10 -11.86 4.89
N PRO A 354 -8.58 -13.05 5.22
CA PRO A 354 -8.16 -13.37 6.58
C PRO A 354 -6.99 -12.49 7.03
N GLY A 355 -7.06 -12.00 8.26
CA GLY A 355 -6.10 -11.04 8.79
C GLY A 355 -4.69 -11.60 8.94
N ILE A 356 -4.53 -12.90 9.20
CA ILE A 356 -3.23 -13.59 9.25
C ILE A 356 -2.42 -13.39 7.95
N ALA A 357 -3.07 -13.12 6.82
CA ALA A 357 -2.40 -12.84 5.56
C ALA A 357 -1.53 -11.57 5.60
N PHE A 358 -1.75 -10.68 6.55
CA PHE A 358 -1.04 -9.39 6.71
C PHE A 358 -0.01 -9.41 7.85
N GLY A 359 0.35 -10.59 8.34
CA GLY A 359 1.26 -10.81 9.46
C GLY A 359 0.56 -11.55 10.61
N LYS A 360 1.35 -12.15 11.50
CA LYS A 360 0.82 -12.91 12.65
C LYS A 360 -0.02 -12.04 13.59
N GLU A 361 0.24 -10.74 13.63
CA GLU A 361 -0.50 -9.75 14.42
C GLU A 361 -1.90 -9.45 13.84
N GLY A 362 -2.15 -9.90 12.61
CA GLY A 362 -3.46 -9.87 11.98
C GLY A 362 -4.36 -11.07 12.32
N GLU A 363 -3.86 -12.05 13.11
CA GLU A 363 -4.71 -13.17 13.53
C GLU A 363 -5.89 -12.69 14.38
N GLY A 364 -7.07 -13.28 14.17
CA GLY A 364 -8.31 -12.82 14.79
C GLY A 364 -8.96 -11.61 14.11
N TYR A 365 -8.42 -11.14 12.99
CA TYR A 365 -8.99 -10.04 12.20
C TYR A 365 -9.38 -10.49 10.79
N ILE A 366 -10.19 -9.67 10.12
CA ILE A 366 -10.50 -9.77 8.70
C ILE A 366 -10.28 -8.43 8.01
N ARG A 367 -9.85 -8.44 6.73
CA ARG A 367 -9.83 -7.25 5.88
C ARG A 367 -11.00 -7.25 4.92
N ILE A 368 -11.75 -6.17 4.90
CA ILE A 368 -12.85 -5.90 3.97
C ILE A 368 -12.45 -4.73 3.07
N SER A 369 -12.55 -4.89 1.75
CA SER A 369 -12.43 -3.78 0.80
C SER A 369 -13.80 -3.17 0.53
N TYR A 370 -13.92 -1.85 0.60
CA TYR A 370 -15.13 -1.12 0.18
C TYR A 370 -15.01 -0.44 -1.19
N ALA A 371 -14.03 -0.87 -1.98
CA ALA A 371 -13.95 -0.54 -3.40
C ALA A 371 -14.96 -1.41 -4.19
N ALA A 372 -16.23 -1.19 -3.93
CA ALA A 372 -17.37 -1.85 -4.57
C ALA A 372 -18.61 -0.96 -4.50
N ALA A 373 -19.55 -1.10 -5.44
CA ALA A 373 -20.79 -0.33 -5.46
C ALA A 373 -21.59 -0.51 -4.15
N MET A 374 -22.31 0.52 -3.71
CA MET A 374 -23.03 0.54 -2.44
C MET A 374 -24.01 -0.64 -2.30
N GLU A 375 -24.70 -1.01 -3.38
CA GLU A 375 -25.65 -2.14 -3.40
C GLU A 375 -24.97 -3.47 -3.07
N LYS A 376 -23.70 -3.65 -3.53
CA LYS A 376 -22.89 -4.83 -3.18
C LYS A 376 -22.48 -4.81 -1.71
N LEU A 377 -22.16 -3.64 -1.18
CA LEU A 377 -21.79 -3.49 0.24
C LEU A 377 -22.99 -3.73 1.16
N GLU A 378 -24.19 -3.28 0.77
CA GLU A 378 -25.44 -3.54 1.48
C GLU A 378 -25.77 -5.04 1.50
N GLU A 379 -25.62 -5.72 0.34
CA GLU A 379 -25.80 -7.18 0.26
C GLU A 379 -24.76 -7.91 1.10
N ALA A 380 -23.49 -7.49 1.05
CA ALA A 380 -22.43 -8.07 1.87
C ALA A 380 -22.75 -7.97 3.36
N MET A 381 -23.27 -6.83 3.82
CA MET A 381 -23.64 -6.66 5.22
C MET A 381 -24.84 -7.49 5.63
N ARG A 382 -25.83 -7.69 4.76
CA ARG A 382 -26.95 -8.64 5.02
C ARG A 382 -26.44 -10.07 5.19
N ARG A 383 -25.51 -10.52 4.33
CA ARG A 383 -24.89 -11.84 4.41
C ARG A 383 -24.03 -11.97 5.68
N MET A 384 -23.24 -10.97 6.02
CA MET A 384 -22.46 -10.94 7.25
C MET A 384 -23.35 -11.01 8.48
N GLU A 385 -24.42 -10.21 8.54
CA GLU A 385 -25.38 -10.19 9.65
C GLU A 385 -26.04 -11.56 9.83
N SER A 386 -26.54 -12.16 8.74
CA SER A 386 -27.14 -13.50 8.78
C SER A 386 -26.17 -14.55 9.32
N TYR A 387 -24.90 -14.50 8.89
CA TYR A 387 -23.86 -15.41 9.34
C TYR A 387 -23.56 -15.22 10.84
N ILE A 388 -23.34 -13.98 11.28
CA ILE A 388 -22.98 -13.67 12.68
C ILE A 388 -24.11 -14.03 13.65
N LEU A 389 -25.38 -13.80 13.26
CA LEU A 389 -26.56 -14.07 14.08
C LEU A 389 -27.09 -15.50 13.96
N GLY A 390 -26.52 -16.34 13.08
CA GLY A 390 -26.93 -17.72 12.86
C GLY A 390 -28.35 -17.86 12.28
N LYS A 391 -28.73 -16.92 11.40
CA LYS A 391 -30.08 -16.85 10.78
C LYS A 391 -30.06 -17.42 9.37
#